data_ac232e5ff3c0c4f91ed9367c4df12f67
#
_entry.id   ac232e5ff3c0c4f91ed9367c4df12f67
#
_cell.length_a   1.000
_cell.length_b   1.000
_cell.length_c   1.000
_cell.angle_alpha   90.00
_cell.angle_beta   90.00
_cell.angle_gamma   90.00
#
_symmetry.space_group_name_H-M   'P 1'
#
loop_
_entity.id
_entity.type
_entity.pdbx_description
1 polymer ?
#
loop_
_entity_poly.entity_id
_entity_poly.type
_entity_poly.pdbx_seq_one_letter_code
_entity_poly.pdbx_strand_id
1 'polypeptide(L)'
;FLRDFYRSLDNRLIPGDAKRDKTSLRVLPSDRPDIRSLFESVIPYFEAGEKPSEDMLKLKMTEGVYVLLRTDRNLYASLFDFVEPWKIDILDYLNENYMLDLSMNEIASYTGRSLATFKRDFAKVSDLTPQKWIIKRRLEAARDLILSGKKKVTEACFDVGFKNLSHFSKIYKEAYGVAPSWR
;
A
#
# COMPACT_ATOMS: atom_id res chain seq x y z
N PHE A 1 -1.29 -8.26 6.04
CA PHE A 1 -1.91 -9.51 5.63
C PHE A 1 -3.20 -9.28 4.82
N LEU A 2 -4.30 -8.72 5.38
CA LEU A 2 -5.58 -8.57 4.65
C LEU A 2 -5.45 -7.71 3.39
N ARG A 3 -4.63 -6.65 3.40
CA ARG A 3 -4.33 -5.85 2.21
C ARG A 3 -3.60 -6.65 1.13
N ASP A 4 -2.61 -7.46 1.51
CA ASP A 4 -1.84 -8.29 0.57
C ASP A 4 -2.70 -9.43 0.02
N PHE A 5 -3.50 -10.04 0.89
CA PHE A 5 -4.50 -11.02 0.50
C PHE A 5 -5.48 -10.44 -0.52
N TYR A 6 -6.02 -9.25 -0.25
CA TYR A 6 -6.92 -8.57 -1.19
C TYR A 6 -6.27 -8.36 -2.57
N ARG A 7 -5.01 -7.95 -2.61
CA ARG A 7 -4.25 -7.76 -3.86
C ARG A 7 -4.02 -9.05 -4.63
N SER A 8 -3.96 -10.18 -3.94
CA SER A 8 -3.78 -11.51 -4.55
C SER A 8 -5.09 -12.12 -5.07
N LEU A 9 -6.25 -11.53 -4.75
CA LEU A 9 -7.54 -12.01 -5.23
C LEU A 9 -7.69 -11.76 -6.73
N ASP A 10 -8.17 -12.78 -7.46
CA ASP A 10 -8.65 -12.60 -8.83
C ASP A 10 -9.86 -11.65 -8.82
N ASN A 11 -9.85 -10.63 -9.70
CA ASN A 11 -10.94 -9.68 -9.85
C ASN A 11 -12.33 -10.33 -10.07
N ARG A 12 -12.37 -11.59 -10.54
CA ARG A 12 -13.61 -12.36 -10.69
C ARG A 12 -14.25 -12.76 -9.36
N LEU A 13 -13.49 -12.72 -8.26
CA LEU A 13 -13.98 -13.05 -6.93
C LEU A 13 -14.56 -11.84 -6.20
N ILE A 14 -14.41 -10.65 -6.76
CA ILE A 14 -14.90 -9.40 -6.18
C ILE A 14 -16.36 -9.21 -6.55
N PRO A 15 -17.32 -9.31 -5.59
CA PRO A 15 -18.72 -9.07 -5.89
C PRO A 15 -18.94 -7.57 -6.16
N GLY A 16 -19.40 -7.22 -7.37
CA GLY A 16 -19.68 -5.83 -7.74
C GLY A 16 -20.88 -5.22 -6.99
N ASP A 17 -21.67 -6.04 -6.31
CA ASP A 17 -22.90 -5.70 -5.60
C ASP A 17 -22.82 -5.89 -4.08
N ALA A 18 -21.65 -6.25 -3.54
CA ALA A 18 -21.47 -6.47 -2.11
C ALA A 18 -21.73 -5.17 -1.31
N LYS A 19 -22.73 -5.23 -0.43
CA LYS A 19 -23.07 -4.12 0.46
C LYS A 19 -22.39 -4.30 1.82
N ARG A 20 -21.88 -3.20 2.36
CA ARG A 20 -21.33 -3.19 3.71
C ARG A 20 -22.40 -3.56 4.72
N ASP A 21 -22.11 -4.56 5.53
CA ASP A 21 -22.91 -4.86 6.73
C ASP A 21 -22.48 -3.90 7.85
N LYS A 22 -23.46 -3.22 8.44
CA LYS A 22 -23.26 -2.30 9.54
C LYS A 22 -23.47 -2.96 10.92
N THR A 23 -23.78 -4.25 10.94
CA THR A 23 -23.95 -4.99 12.21
C THR A 23 -22.59 -5.21 12.87
N SER A 24 -22.53 -4.95 14.18
CA SER A 24 -21.31 -5.11 14.98
C SER A 24 -20.99 -6.56 15.32
N LEU A 25 -21.94 -7.46 15.18
CA LEU A 25 -21.81 -8.88 15.48
C LEU A 25 -22.54 -9.72 14.43
N ARG A 26 -21.89 -10.77 13.95
CA ARG A 26 -22.46 -11.72 13.04
C ARG A 26 -22.18 -13.15 13.51
N VAL A 27 -23.24 -13.94 13.60
CA VAL A 27 -23.13 -15.35 13.94
C VAL A 27 -22.97 -16.14 12.63
N LEU A 28 -21.89 -16.92 12.54
CA LEU A 28 -21.66 -17.83 11.41
C LEU A 28 -22.37 -19.15 11.63
N PRO A 29 -22.85 -19.80 10.55
CA PRO A 29 -23.48 -21.13 10.66
C PRO A 29 -22.47 -22.14 11.19
N SER A 30 -22.73 -22.71 12.37
CA SER A 30 -21.84 -23.68 13.04
C SER A 30 -21.90 -25.11 12.43
N ASP A 31 -22.91 -25.37 11.62
CA ASP A 31 -23.14 -26.67 10.95
C ASP A 31 -22.33 -26.84 9.65
N ARG A 32 -21.71 -25.79 9.16
CA ARG A 32 -20.91 -25.86 7.93
C ARG A 32 -19.60 -26.60 8.15
N PRO A 33 -19.31 -27.64 7.33
CA PRO A 33 -18.09 -28.46 7.48
C PRO A 33 -16.78 -27.64 7.35
N ASP A 34 -16.74 -26.67 6.45
CA ASP A 34 -15.56 -25.84 6.22
C ASP A 34 -15.25 -24.92 7.42
N ILE A 35 -16.27 -24.35 8.08
CA ILE A 35 -16.12 -23.58 9.31
C ILE A 35 -15.62 -24.48 10.45
N ARG A 36 -16.24 -25.65 10.62
CA ARG A 36 -15.83 -26.63 11.65
C ARG A 36 -14.38 -27.05 11.44
N SER A 37 -14.02 -27.47 10.24
CA SER A 37 -12.66 -27.90 9.90
C SER A 37 -11.62 -26.80 10.17
N LEU A 38 -11.95 -25.54 9.85
CA LEU A 38 -11.07 -24.40 10.15
C LEU A 38 -10.79 -24.32 11.66
N PHE A 39 -11.83 -24.35 12.50
CA PHE A 39 -11.66 -24.26 13.96
C PHE A 39 -10.93 -25.47 14.52
N GLU A 40 -11.31 -26.68 14.13
CA GLU A 40 -10.64 -27.92 14.55
C GLU A 40 -9.14 -27.90 14.19
N SER A 41 -8.78 -27.35 13.05
CA SER A 41 -7.39 -27.29 12.59
C SER A 41 -6.52 -26.26 13.33
N VAL A 42 -7.12 -25.32 14.08
CA VAL A 42 -6.38 -24.32 14.87
C VAL A 42 -6.31 -24.68 16.36
N ILE A 43 -7.20 -25.54 16.87
CA ILE A 43 -7.22 -25.99 18.27
C ILE A 43 -5.85 -26.49 18.75
N PRO A 44 -5.12 -27.36 18.00
CA PRO A 44 -3.83 -27.89 18.45
C PRO A 44 -2.78 -26.82 18.77
N TYR A 45 -2.82 -25.66 18.10
CA TYR A 45 -1.90 -24.55 18.36
C TYR A 45 -2.14 -23.86 19.70
N PHE A 46 -3.38 -23.91 20.20
CA PHE A 46 -3.72 -23.38 21.54
C PHE A 46 -3.42 -24.41 22.65
N GLU A 47 -3.60 -25.71 22.37
CA GLU A 47 -3.41 -26.77 23.35
C GLU A 47 -1.93 -27.12 23.57
N ALA A 48 -1.13 -27.07 22.49
CA ALA A 48 0.29 -27.41 22.59
C ALA A 48 1.14 -26.32 23.26
N GLY A 49 0.61 -25.12 23.46
CA GLY A 49 1.35 -23.98 24.00
C GLY A 49 2.51 -23.49 23.12
N GLU A 50 2.68 -24.06 21.95
CA GLU A 50 3.69 -23.68 20.97
C GLU A 50 3.11 -22.67 19.97
N LYS A 51 3.85 -21.58 19.77
CA LYS A 51 3.45 -20.58 18.79
C LYS A 51 3.70 -21.13 17.37
N PRO A 52 2.68 -21.17 16.49
CA PRO A 52 2.88 -21.59 15.10
C PRO A 52 3.84 -20.66 14.37
N SER A 53 4.54 -21.20 13.35
CA SER A 53 5.40 -20.37 12.50
C SER A 53 4.59 -19.28 11.78
N GLU A 54 5.26 -18.20 11.39
CA GLU A 54 4.60 -17.09 10.66
C GLU A 54 3.94 -17.56 9.36
N ASP A 55 4.58 -18.49 8.64
CA ASP A 55 4.02 -19.05 7.40
C ASP A 55 2.75 -19.87 7.68
N MET A 56 2.74 -20.65 8.77
CA MET A 56 1.57 -21.41 9.16
C MET A 56 0.42 -20.51 9.61
N LEU A 57 0.72 -19.45 10.37
CA LEU A 57 -0.27 -18.44 10.72
C LEU A 57 -0.86 -17.79 9.48
N LYS A 58 -0.03 -17.39 8.53
CA LYS A 58 -0.46 -16.78 7.27
C LYS A 58 -1.34 -17.72 6.46
N LEU A 59 -1.01 -19.01 6.41
CA LEU A 59 -1.81 -20.03 5.75
C LEU A 59 -3.19 -20.17 6.39
N LYS A 60 -3.26 -20.27 7.72
CA LYS A 60 -4.52 -20.40 8.46
C LYS A 60 -5.38 -19.15 8.38
N MET A 61 -4.78 -17.97 8.43
CA MET A 61 -5.50 -16.71 8.20
C MET A 61 -6.06 -16.63 6.78
N THR A 62 -5.32 -17.10 5.78
CA THR A 62 -5.75 -17.16 4.39
C THR A 62 -6.94 -18.11 4.22
N GLU A 63 -6.87 -19.31 4.79
CA GLU A 63 -7.98 -20.28 4.83
C GLU A 63 -9.22 -19.66 5.47
N GLY A 64 -9.05 -19.02 6.64
CA GLY A 64 -10.13 -18.36 7.36
C GLY A 64 -10.84 -17.28 6.54
N VAL A 65 -10.08 -16.45 5.84
CA VAL A 65 -10.67 -15.41 4.97
C VAL A 65 -11.47 -16.04 3.83
N TYR A 66 -10.96 -17.08 3.16
CA TYR A 66 -11.71 -17.77 2.11
C TYR A 66 -12.99 -18.43 2.64
N VAL A 67 -12.96 -19.08 3.80
CA VAL A 67 -14.14 -19.67 4.43
C VAL A 67 -15.18 -18.60 4.72
N LEU A 68 -14.79 -17.45 5.26
CA LEU A 68 -15.67 -16.31 5.54
C LEU A 68 -16.31 -15.77 4.24
N LEU A 69 -15.51 -15.51 3.21
CA LEU A 69 -16.01 -15.00 1.93
C LEU A 69 -17.00 -15.96 1.22
N ARG A 70 -16.80 -17.27 1.39
CA ARG A 70 -17.73 -18.29 0.87
C ARG A 70 -19.01 -18.41 1.68
N THR A 71 -18.97 -18.03 2.95
CA THR A 71 -20.14 -18.10 3.84
C THR A 71 -21.13 -16.99 3.53
N ASP A 72 -20.64 -15.78 3.33
CA ASP A 72 -21.50 -14.64 3.02
C ASP A 72 -20.72 -13.60 2.19
N ARG A 73 -21.21 -13.34 0.99
CA ARG A 73 -20.65 -12.35 0.05
C ARG A 73 -20.60 -10.94 0.61
N ASN A 74 -21.51 -10.58 1.53
CA ASN A 74 -21.53 -9.25 2.15
C ASN A 74 -20.37 -9.07 3.13
N LEU A 75 -19.77 -10.16 3.65
CA LEU A 75 -18.54 -10.09 4.46
C LEU A 75 -17.37 -9.53 3.68
N TYR A 76 -17.38 -9.64 2.35
CA TYR A 76 -16.38 -9.05 1.49
C TYR A 76 -16.22 -7.54 1.75
N ALA A 77 -17.33 -6.80 1.71
CA ALA A 77 -17.32 -5.37 1.93
C ALA A 77 -16.90 -4.98 3.38
N SER A 78 -17.17 -5.87 4.36
CA SER A 78 -16.81 -5.64 5.77
C SER A 78 -15.36 -6.00 6.08
N LEU A 79 -14.87 -7.12 5.55
CA LEU A 79 -13.48 -7.58 5.74
C LEU A 79 -12.45 -6.65 5.08
N PHE A 80 -12.83 -6.06 3.94
CA PHE A 80 -11.95 -5.20 3.16
C PHE A 80 -12.36 -3.72 3.22
N ASP A 81 -13.17 -3.33 4.19
CA ASP A 81 -13.51 -1.93 4.44
C ASP A 81 -12.36 -1.21 5.18
N PHE A 82 -11.26 -1.09 4.50
CA PHE A 82 -10.18 -0.21 4.94
C PHE A 82 -10.45 1.25 4.51
N VAL A 83 -11.62 1.82 4.72
CA VAL A 83 -11.99 3.15 4.21
C VAL A 83 -11.69 3.30 2.70
N GLU A 84 -12.48 2.67 1.82
CA GLU A 84 -12.14 2.37 0.44
C GLU A 84 -10.87 1.47 0.37
N PRO A 85 -10.99 0.21 0.72
CA PRO A 85 -9.91 -0.71 1.14
C PRO A 85 -8.89 -1.07 0.06
N TRP A 86 -9.26 -0.93 -1.19
CA TRP A 86 -8.36 -1.09 -2.33
C TRP A 86 -7.48 0.14 -2.61
N LYS A 87 -7.74 1.23 -1.91
CA LYS A 87 -6.92 2.42 -2.03
C LYS A 87 -5.85 2.40 -0.95
N ILE A 88 -4.67 1.98 -1.32
CA ILE A 88 -3.47 2.21 -0.52
C ILE A 88 -3.42 3.70 -0.19
N ASP A 89 -3.03 4.05 1.04
CA ASP A 89 -2.77 5.45 1.35
C ASP A 89 -1.78 6.00 0.32
N ILE A 90 -2.17 7.08 -0.34
CA ILE A 90 -1.40 7.64 -1.44
C ILE A 90 -0.07 8.17 -0.94
N LEU A 91 -0.07 8.85 0.21
CA LEU A 91 1.14 9.46 0.75
C LEU A 91 2.11 8.39 1.27
N ASP A 92 1.61 7.34 1.92
CA ASP A 92 2.43 6.21 2.36
C ASP A 92 3.09 5.54 1.16
N TYR A 93 2.31 5.23 0.12
CA TYR A 93 2.84 4.62 -1.10
C TYR A 93 3.90 5.50 -1.77
N LEU A 94 3.64 6.80 -1.89
CA LEU A 94 4.58 7.73 -2.51
C LEU A 94 5.85 7.92 -1.67
N ASN A 95 5.74 7.95 -0.33
CA ASN A 95 6.90 8.04 0.56
C ASN A 95 7.82 6.82 0.46
N GLU A 96 7.27 5.63 0.24
CA GLU A 96 8.05 4.40 0.08
C GLU A 96 8.65 4.26 -1.33
N ASN A 97 7.99 4.84 -2.35
CA ASN A 97 8.28 4.56 -3.75
C ASN A 97 8.69 5.80 -4.58
N TYR A 98 8.94 6.97 -3.97
CA TYR A 98 9.25 8.21 -4.71
C TYR A 98 10.53 8.12 -5.56
N MET A 99 11.45 7.23 -5.22
CA MET A 99 12.69 7.00 -5.98
C MET A 99 12.48 6.22 -7.27
N LEU A 100 11.39 5.44 -7.36
CA LEU A 100 11.12 4.59 -8.51
C LEU A 100 10.66 5.42 -9.71
N ASP A 101 11.06 4.95 -10.90
CA ASP A 101 10.66 5.56 -12.17
C ASP A 101 9.28 5.04 -12.61
N LEU A 102 8.25 5.49 -11.92
CA LEU A 102 6.87 5.11 -12.19
C LEU A 102 6.13 6.25 -12.87
N SER A 103 5.34 5.91 -13.89
CA SER A 103 4.38 6.83 -14.48
C SER A 103 3.20 7.10 -13.53
N MET A 104 2.49 8.21 -13.75
CA MET A 104 1.28 8.52 -12.95
C MET A 104 0.18 7.46 -13.10
N ASN A 105 0.11 6.78 -14.25
CA ASN A 105 -0.84 5.67 -14.46
C ASN A 105 -0.47 4.45 -13.62
N GLU A 106 0.81 4.09 -13.56
CA GLU A 106 1.29 2.98 -12.72
C GLU A 106 1.06 3.27 -11.24
N ILE A 107 1.40 4.48 -10.78
CA ILE A 107 1.16 4.88 -9.38
C ILE A 107 -0.34 4.84 -9.06
N ALA A 108 -1.20 5.32 -9.94
CA ALA A 108 -2.64 5.22 -9.76
C ALA A 108 -3.10 3.76 -9.66
N SER A 109 -2.63 2.90 -10.56
CA SER A 109 -2.94 1.47 -10.58
C SER A 109 -2.46 0.77 -9.31
N TYR A 110 -1.21 0.99 -8.90
CA TYR A 110 -0.65 0.40 -7.68
C TYR A 110 -1.36 0.86 -6.40
N THR A 111 -1.95 2.06 -6.42
CA THR A 111 -2.76 2.55 -5.30
C THR A 111 -4.24 2.18 -5.41
N GLY A 112 -4.61 1.30 -6.36
CA GLY A 112 -5.98 0.82 -6.56
C GLY A 112 -6.93 1.87 -7.15
N ARG A 113 -6.43 2.79 -7.98
CA ARG A 113 -7.20 3.93 -8.53
C ARG A 113 -7.06 4.04 -10.04
N SER A 114 -8.08 4.60 -10.70
CA SER A 114 -7.89 5.20 -12.01
C SER A 114 -7.07 6.50 -11.86
N LEU A 115 -6.40 6.94 -12.93
CA LEU A 115 -5.63 8.18 -12.91
C LEU A 115 -6.47 9.40 -12.49
N ALA A 116 -7.71 9.48 -12.94
CA ALA A 116 -8.63 10.57 -12.58
C ALA A 116 -8.98 10.54 -11.08
N THR A 117 -9.28 9.36 -10.54
CA THR A 117 -9.56 9.16 -9.11
C THR A 117 -8.31 9.46 -8.27
N PHE A 118 -7.14 8.99 -8.72
CA PHE A 118 -5.87 9.27 -8.03
C PHE A 118 -5.60 10.78 -7.90
N LYS A 119 -5.71 11.53 -9.00
CA LYS A 119 -5.51 12.99 -8.98
C LYS A 119 -6.50 13.70 -8.05
N ARG A 120 -7.78 13.31 -8.09
CA ARG A 120 -8.83 13.88 -7.23
C ARG A 120 -8.59 13.56 -5.75
N ASP A 121 -8.22 12.33 -5.43
CA ASP A 121 -7.98 11.92 -4.05
C ASP A 121 -6.67 12.52 -3.52
N PHE A 122 -5.64 12.65 -4.36
CA PHE A 122 -4.40 13.32 -4.00
C PHE A 122 -4.61 14.81 -3.68
N ALA A 123 -5.46 15.50 -4.42
CA ALA A 123 -5.80 16.91 -4.16
C ALA A 123 -6.49 17.15 -2.81
N LYS A 124 -7.01 16.08 -2.15
CA LYS A 124 -7.58 16.18 -0.78
C LYS A 124 -6.52 16.16 0.31
N VAL A 125 -5.32 15.66 0.00
CA VAL A 125 -4.25 15.43 0.98
C VAL A 125 -2.99 16.27 0.71
N SER A 126 -2.95 16.99 -0.42
CA SER A 126 -1.83 17.86 -0.79
C SER A 126 -2.25 18.98 -1.72
N ASP A 127 -1.72 20.18 -1.49
CA ASP A 127 -1.88 21.36 -2.37
C ASP A 127 -0.99 21.26 -3.63
N LEU A 128 -0.10 20.29 -3.69
CA LEU A 128 0.77 20.05 -4.83
C LEU A 128 0.13 19.05 -5.80
N THR A 129 0.55 19.11 -7.08
CA THR A 129 0.28 17.96 -7.96
C THR A 129 1.15 16.78 -7.55
N PRO A 130 0.74 15.51 -7.82
CA PRO A 130 1.53 14.33 -7.47
C PRO A 130 2.98 14.39 -8.00
N GLN A 131 3.16 14.85 -9.23
CA GLN A 131 4.49 15.03 -9.83
C GLN A 131 5.34 16.05 -9.08
N LYS A 132 4.77 17.22 -8.73
CA LYS A 132 5.47 18.25 -7.96
C LYS A 132 5.81 17.74 -6.55
N TRP A 133 4.93 16.96 -5.95
CA TRP A 133 5.17 16.36 -4.65
C TRP A 133 6.34 15.37 -4.68
N ILE A 134 6.38 14.47 -5.68
CA ILE A 134 7.49 13.51 -5.87
C ILE A 134 8.80 14.25 -6.09
N ILE A 135 8.82 15.26 -6.96
CA ILE A 135 10.02 16.08 -7.20
C ILE A 135 10.49 16.73 -5.89
N LYS A 136 9.59 17.34 -5.14
CA LYS A 136 9.91 17.95 -3.83
C LYS A 136 10.54 16.92 -2.88
N ARG A 137 9.92 15.74 -2.75
CA ARG A 137 10.40 14.66 -1.88
C ARG A 137 11.79 14.15 -2.28
N ARG A 138 12.03 14.01 -3.59
CA ARG A 138 13.36 13.65 -4.14
C ARG A 138 14.41 14.72 -3.83
N LEU A 139 14.06 15.99 -3.96
CA LEU A 139 14.97 17.10 -3.65
C LEU A 139 15.31 17.16 -2.16
N GLU A 140 14.35 16.94 -1.27
CA GLU A 140 14.58 16.86 0.18
C GLU A 140 15.53 15.72 0.51
N ALA A 141 15.28 14.52 0.01
CA ALA A 141 16.13 13.36 0.23
C ALA A 141 17.56 13.56 -0.33
N ALA A 142 17.69 14.14 -1.54
CA ALA A 142 18.99 14.46 -2.13
C ALA A 142 19.75 15.47 -1.26
N ARG A 143 19.07 16.50 -0.77
CA ARG A 143 19.67 17.50 0.12
C ARG A 143 20.22 16.88 1.38
N ASP A 144 19.47 16.00 2.03
CA ASP A 144 19.90 15.29 3.24
C ASP A 144 21.16 14.43 2.99
N LEU A 145 21.20 13.72 1.85
CA LEU A 145 22.37 12.93 1.44
C LEU A 145 23.61 13.78 1.19
N ILE A 146 23.44 14.94 0.54
CA ILE A 146 24.53 15.86 0.19
C ILE A 146 25.03 16.58 1.45
N LEU A 147 24.16 17.16 2.26
CA LEU A 147 24.52 17.93 3.44
C LEU A 147 25.14 17.06 4.54
N SER A 148 24.68 15.82 4.69
CA SER A 148 25.28 14.85 5.61
C SER A 148 26.63 14.32 5.15
N GLY A 149 27.09 14.67 3.96
CA GLY A 149 28.34 14.17 3.38
C GLY A 149 28.32 12.68 2.98
N LYS A 150 27.16 12.03 3.06
CA LYS A 150 27.03 10.60 2.76
C LYS A 150 27.20 10.28 1.28
N LYS A 151 26.84 11.22 0.41
CA LYS A 151 26.88 11.03 -1.05
C LYS A 151 27.38 12.27 -1.77
N LYS A 152 28.06 12.05 -2.88
CA LYS A 152 28.36 13.13 -3.83
C LYS A 152 27.09 13.57 -4.57
N VAL A 153 27.08 14.79 -5.07
CA VAL A 153 25.92 15.38 -5.78
C VAL A 153 25.41 14.46 -6.89
N THR A 154 26.31 13.90 -7.69
CA THR A 154 25.94 12.99 -8.80
C THR A 154 25.28 11.70 -8.29
N GLU A 155 25.83 11.10 -7.25
CA GLU A 155 25.28 9.88 -6.64
C GLU A 155 23.91 10.16 -6.02
N ALA A 156 23.80 11.23 -5.21
CA ALA A 156 22.54 11.62 -4.61
C ALA A 156 21.44 11.89 -5.66
N CYS A 157 21.78 12.53 -6.78
CA CYS A 157 20.87 12.77 -7.88
C CYS A 157 20.23 11.47 -8.41
N PHE A 158 21.05 10.46 -8.71
CA PHE A 158 20.55 9.19 -9.24
C PHE A 158 19.87 8.32 -8.19
N ASP A 159 20.40 8.27 -6.98
CA ASP A 159 19.86 7.48 -5.88
C ASP A 159 18.41 7.89 -5.52
N VAL A 160 18.09 9.18 -5.63
CA VAL A 160 16.71 9.66 -5.37
C VAL A 160 15.79 9.61 -6.59
N GLY A 161 16.25 9.04 -7.70
CA GLY A 161 15.44 8.76 -8.89
C GLY A 161 15.42 9.85 -9.97
N PHE A 162 16.37 10.82 -9.97
CA PHE A 162 16.55 11.69 -11.14
C PHE A 162 17.38 10.98 -12.21
N LYS A 163 17.04 11.21 -13.47
CA LYS A 163 17.75 10.64 -14.62
C LYS A 163 18.77 11.59 -15.25
N ASN A 164 18.73 12.86 -14.92
CA ASN A 164 19.54 13.89 -15.55
C ASN A 164 20.06 14.88 -14.50
N LEU A 165 21.38 14.95 -14.37
CA LEU A 165 22.07 15.81 -13.40
C LEU A 165 21.86 17.30 -13.68
N SER A 166 21.81 17.72 -14.95
CA SER A 166 21.58 19.12 -15.31
C SER A 166 20.19 19.58 -14.93
N HIS A 167 19.18 18.74 -15.20
CA HIS A 167 17.81 19.00 -14.78
C HIS A 167 17.69 19.04 -13.25
N PHE A 168 18.28 18.07 -12.56
CA PHE A 168 18.34 18.05 -11.09
C PHE A 168 18.95 19.33 -10.54
N SER A 169 20.14 19.74 -11.03
CA SER A 169 20.85 20.92 -10.55
C SER A 169 20.03 22.21 -10.73
N LYS A 170 19.33 22.31 -11.86
CA LYS A 170 18.42 23.44 -12.14
C LYS A 170 17.29 23.53 -11.13
N ILE A 171 16.51 22.47 -10.97
CA ILE A 171 15.36 22.46 -10.06
C ILE A 171 15.76 22.50 -8.58
N TYR A 172 16.93 21.97 -8.22
CA TYR A 172 17.49 22.08 -6.89
C TYR A 172 17.82 23.56 -6.56
N LYS A 173 18.47 24.27 -7.50
CA LYS A 173 18.74 25.71 -7.34
C LYS A 173 17.46 26.55 -7.28
N GLU A 174 16.45 26.21 -8.07
CA GLU A 174 15.13 26.86 -8.01
C GLU A 174 14.45 26.65 -6.65
N ALA A 175 14.57 25.46 -6.07
CA ALA A 175 13.94 25.11 -4.80
C ALA A 175 14.66 25.69 -3.57
N TYR A 176 16.00 25.72 -3.59
CA TYR A 176 16.81 26.06 -2.41
C TYR A 176 17.64 27.34 -2.56
N GLY A 177 17.60 28.01 -3.72
CA GLY A 177 18.33 29.24 -4.00
C GLY A 177 19.83 29.05 -4.26
N VAL A 178 20.38 27.87 -4.02
CA VAL A 178 21.81 27.53 -4.17
C VAL A 178 22.01 26.28 -5.01
N ALA A 179 23.16 26.17 -5.68
CA ALA A 179 23.49 24.97 -6.43
C ALA A 179 23.74 23.78 -5.48
N PRO A 180 23.46 22.53 -5.86
CA PRO A 180 23.68 21.36 -5.01
C PRO A 180 25.16 21.11 -4.65
N SER A 181 26.11 21.68 -5.42
CA SER A 181 27.56 21.63 -5.16
C SER A 181 28.05 22.72 -4.20
N TRP A 182 27.18 23.67 -3.83
CA TRP A 182 27.55 24.75 -2.90
C TRP A 182 27.43 24.20 -1.46
N ARG A 183 28.55 24.24 -0.71
CA ARG A 183 28.69 23.86 0.71
C ARG A 183 28.81 25.07 1.58
#